data_a62ce91b7dff5c9aa7aec13e362f5993
#
_entry.id   a62ce91b7dff5c9aa7aec13e362f5993
#
_cell.length_a   1.000
_cell.length_b   1.000
_cell.length_c   1.000
_cell.angle_alpha   90.00
_cell.angle_beta   90.00
_cell.angle_gamma   90.00
#
_symmetry.space_group_name_H-M   'P 1'
#
loop_
_entity.id
_entity.type
_entity.pdbx_description
1 polymer ?
#
loop_
_entity_poly.entity_id
_entity_poly.type
_entity_poly.pdbx_seq_one_letter_code
_entity_poly.pdbx_strand_id
1 'polypeptide(L)'
;MTPLKLMVVEIAQLTPSIKKFVFASANDSALPVWEAGAHLVFELPNGMHNAYSLANNPAERSRYVTAILREASGKGGSVYMHDEIKVGDVLKVTGPQNNFPIDKNAKKHLLIAGGIGITPLLAMGYRLAEMKADYHLHYCSKLAAETAFIDEVTAVFGSHVTFHHDGGDPSKGIKLAEVLKSPEAAQHLYICGPAGLLNAAREVSKHWPEGTVHFELFGSTRSAAEIAAMQNEAGDDTFEVECVKTGVTLSVPPNKSIMQVMWEHNIEVLYACEEGWCGNCKVGLISGKVDHRDEYLSEKERETAIQVCISRAAPGEKKLVLDI
;
A
#
# COMPACT_ATOMS: atom_id res chain seq x y z
N MET A 1 -13.54 -4.78 11.55
CA MET A 1 -13.68 -6.05 10.76
C MET A 1 -13.24 -7.21 11.63
N THR A 2 -13.91 -8.37 11.54
CA THR A 2 -13.46 -9.57 12.27
C THR A 2 -12.16 -10.09 11.62
N PRO A 3 -11.08 -10.28 12.40
CA PRO A 3 -9.84 -10.81 11.86
C PRO A 3 -10.01 -12.24 11.33
N LEU A 4 -9.34 -12.52 10.22
CA LEU A 4 -9.23 -13.87 9.63
C LEU A 4 -8.07 -14.62 10.28
N LYS A 5 -8.18 -15.95 10.32
CA LYS A 5 -7.06 -16.84 10.60
C LYS A 5 -6.65 -17.53 9.30
N LEU A 6 -5.46 -17.24 8.81
CA LEU A 6 -4.93 -17.79 7.58
C LEU A 6 -3.76 -18.73 7.89
N MET A 7 -3.80 -19.93 7.33
CA MET A 7 -2.72 -20.90 7.42
C MET A 7 -1.80 -20.74 6.22
N VAL A 8 -0.50 -20.70 6.45
CA VAL A 8 0.53 -20.74 5.41
C VAL A 8 0.58 -22.14 4.81
N VAL A 9 0.21 -22.29 3.55
CA VAL A 9 0.16 -23.59 2.86
C VAL A 9 1.34 -23.81 1.91
N GLU A 10 2.00 -22.74 1.46
CA GLU A 10 3.19 -22.81 0.61
C GLU A 10 4.08 -21.58 0.85
N ILE A 11 5.39 -21.80 0.82
CA ILE A 11 6.41 -20.75 0.75
C ILE A 11 7.35 -21.14 -0.39
N ALA A 12 7.55 -20.22 -1.35
CA ALA A 12 8.47 -20.45 -2.48
C ALA A 12 9.40 -19.25 -2.69
N GLN A 13 10.67 -19.52 -3.00
CA GLN A 13 11.62 -18.48 -3.36
C GLN A 13 11.37 -18.04 -4.80
N LEU A 14 11.09 -16.76 -5.03
CA LEU A 14 10.92 -16.19 -6.38
C LEU A 14 12.21 -15.57 -6.91
N THR A 15 12.93 -14.85 -6.04
CA THR A 15 14.22 -14.22 -6.32
C THR A 15 15.10 -14.32 -5.06
N PRO A 16 16.39 -13.98 -5.10
CA PRO A 16 17.22 -14.04 -3.88
C PRO A 16 16.65 -13.30 -2.66
N SER A 17 15.87 -12.25 -2.88
CA SER A 17 15.31 -11.40 -1.81
C SER A 17 13.79 -11.44 -1.69
N ILE A 18 13.08 -12.19 -2.56
CA ILE A 18 11.61 -12.21 -2.57
C ILE A 18 11.11 -13.64 -2.39
N LYS A 19 10.25 -13.86 -1.40
CA LYS A 19 9.49 -15.09 -1.21
C LYS A 19 8.01 -14.89 -1.50
N LYS A 20 7.41 -15.87 -2.17
CA LYS A 20 5.97 -16.05 -2.32
C LYS A 20 5.42 -16.78 -1.10
N PHE A 21 4.31 -16.32 -0.59
CA PHE A 21 3.52 -16.98 0.46
C PHE A 21 2.12 -17.26 -0.06
N VAL A 22 1.65 -18.47 0.14
CA VAL A 22 0.27 -18.88 -0.18
C VAL A 22 -0.45 -19.19 1.12
N PHE A 23 -1.63 -18.63 1.26
CA PHE A 23 -2.46 -18.76 2.44
C PHE A 23 -3.81 -19.38 2.09
N ALA A 24 -4.29 -20.27 2.95
CA ALA A 24 -5.65 -20.78 2.94
C ALA A 24 -6.36 -20.44 4.25
N SER A 25 -7.67 -20.59 4.29
CA SER A 25 -8.42 -20.45 5.53
C SER A 25 -7.99 -21.54 6.53
N ALA A 26 -7.72 -21.15 7.78
CA ALA A 26 -7.33 -22.10 8.83
C ALA A 26 -8.51 -22.98 9.32
N ASN A 27 -9.75 -22.69 8.91
CA ASN A 27 -10.96 -23.42 9.30
C ASN A 27 -11.78 -23.89 8.09
N ASP A 28 -11.15 -24.05 6.94
CA ASP A 28 -11.75 -24.51 5.67
C ASP A 28 -12.94 -23.67 5.17
N SER A 29 -13.16 -22.49 5.73
CA SER A 29 -14.18 -21.56 5.22
C SER A 29 -13.74 -20.90 3.91
N ALA A 30 -14.70 -20.51 3.08
CA ALA A 30 -14.39 -19.69 1.90
C ALA A 30 -13.78 -18.36 2.33
N LEU A 31 -12.70 -17.96 1.66
CA LEU A 31 -12.08 -16.67 1.89
C LEU A 31 -12.98 -15.53 1.41
N PRO A 32 -12.96 -14.36 2.07
CA PRO A 32 -13.66 -13.18 1.60
C PRO A 32 -13.36 -12.81 0.15
N VAL A 33 -14.36 -12.26 -0.54
CA VAL A 33 -14.18 -11.70 -1.89
C VAL A 33 -13.28 -10.48 -1.81
N TRP A 34 -12.50 -10.27 -2.85
CA TRP A 34 -11.62 -9.12 -2.96
C TRP A 34 -11.52 -8.63 -4.40
N GLU A 35 -11.04 -7.42 -4.57
CA GLU A 35 -10.82 -6.79 -5.87
C GLU A 35 -9.32 -6.54 -6.08
N ALA A 36 -8.86 -6.52 -7.33
CA ALA A 36 -7.48 -6.23 -7.68
C ALA A 36 -7.00 -4.90 -7.08
N GLY A 37 -5.79 -4.89 -6.54
CA GLY A 37 -5.23 -3.80 -5.75
C GLY A 37 -5.46 -3.95 -4.23
N ALA A 38 -6.17 -4.99 -3.79
CA ALA A 38 -6.37 -5.24 -2.37
C ALA A 38 -5.11 -5.80 -1.68
N HIS A 39 -5.01 -5.52 -0.39
CA HIS A 39 -3.96 -6.02 0.50
C HIS A 39 -4.55 -6.62 1.77
N LEU A 40 -3.72 -7.36 2.48
CA LEU A 40 -3.98 -7.91 3.81
C LEU A 40 -3.07 -7.25 4.83
N VAL A 41 -3.57 -6.97 6.02
CA VAL A 41 -2.76 -6.54 7.17
C VAL A 41 -2.54 -7.73 8.08
N PHE A 42 -1.30 -8.16 8.21
CA PHE A 42 -0.86 -9.27 9.04
C PHE A 42 -0.46 -8.75 10.42
N GLU A 43 -1.03 -9.34 11.45
CA GLU A 43 -0.56 -9.22 12.83
C GLU A 43 0.44 -10.35 13.08
N LEU A 44 1.71 -10.00 13.15
CA LEU A 44 2.80 -10.96 13.32
C LEU A 44 2.96 -11.36 14.80
N PRO A 45 3.45 -12.58 15.09
CA PRO A 45 3.66 -13.04 16.46
C PRO A 45 4.59 -12.16 17.32
N ASN A 46 5.45 -11.37 16.68
CA ASN A 46 6.31 -10.38 17.35
C ASN A 46 5.62 -9.04 17.63
N GLY A 47 4.30 -8.93 17.38
CA GLY A 47 3.50 -7.72 17.60
C GLY A 47 3.56 -6.69 16.48
N MET A 48 4.30 -6.93 15.41
CA MET A 48 4.34 -6.04 14.25
C MET A 48 3.11 -6.21 13.36
N HIS A 49 2.70 -5.12 12.72
CA HIS A 49 1.65 -5.12 11.71
C HIS A 49 2.24 -4.74 10.35
N ASN A 50 2.04 -5.60 9.36
CA ASN A 50 2.53 -5.38 8.00
C ASN A 50 1.43 -5.59 6.97
N ALA A 51 1.34 -4.67 6.01
CA ALA A 51 0.44 -4.78 4.87
C ALA A 51 1.17 -5.41 3.67
N TYR A 52 0.53 -6.40 3.04
CA TYR A 52 1.04 -7.04 1.82
C TYR A 52 -0.08 -7.20 0.80
N SER A 53 0.18 -6.72 -0.43
CA SER A 53 -0.78 -6.75 -1.52
C SER A 53 -0.99 -8.18 -2.03
N LEU A 54 -2.22 -8.49 -2.41
CA LEU A 54 -2.58 -9.76 -3.03
C LEU A 54 -2.16 -9.77 -4.50
N ALA A 55 -1.59 -10.89 -4.94
CA ALA A 55 -0.99 -11.04 -6.26
C ALA A 55 -1.66 -12.10 -7.16
N ASN A 56 -2.53 -12.95 -6.61
CA ASN A 56 -3.24 -13.96 -7.40
C ASN A 56 -4.47 -13.41 -8.14
N ASN A 57 -5.14 -14.26 -8.89
CA ASN A 57 -6.39 -13.90 -9.55
C ASN A 57 -7.50 -13.65 -8.52
N PRO A 58 -8.15 -12.47 -8.50
CA PRO A 58 -9.27 -12.18 -7.59
C PRO A 58 -10.46 -13.15 -7.69
N ALA A 59 -10.62 -13.84 -8.81
CA ALA A 59 -11.64 -14.88 -8.98
C ALA A 59 -11.35 -16.15 -8.15
N GLU A 60 -10.11 -16.38 -7.72
CA GLU A 60 -9.77 -17.49 -6.82
C GLU A 60 -10.28 -17.22 -5.42
N ARG A 61 -11.06 -18.16 -4.89
CA ARG A 61 -11.70 -18.07 -3.57
C ARG A 61 -11.12 -19.01 -2.52
N SER A 62 -10.21 -19.89 -2.92
CA SER A 62 -9.63 -20.92 -2.05
C SER A 62 -8.33 -20.49 -1.38
N ARG A 63 -7.66 -19.48 -1.92
CA ARG A 63 -6.35 -19.04 -1.43
C ARG A 63 -6.11 -17.56 -1.67
N TYR A 64 -5.23 -16.99 -0.85
CA TYR A 64 -4.58 -15.71 -1.06
C TYR A 64 -3.10 -15.94 -1.35
N VAL A 65 -2.54 -15.16 -2.26
CA VAL A 65 -1.11 -15.18 -2.58
C VAL A 65 -0.55 -13.78 -2.41
N THR A 66 0.57 -13.68 -1.73
CA THR A 66 1.37 -12.46 -1.68
C THR A 66 2.83 -12.79 -1.92
N ALA A 67 3.63 -11.79 -2.26
CA ALA A 67 5.08 -11.90 -2.24
C ALA A 67 5.68 -10.78 -1.40
N ILE A 68 6.76 -11.10 -0.72
CA ILE A 68 7.37 -10.25 0.29
C ILE A 68 8.86 -10.09 -0.03
N LEU A 69 9.27 -8.85 -0.22
CA LEU A 69 10.69 -8.48 -0.30
C LEU A 69 11.26 -8.47 1.12
N ARG A 70 12.38 -9.14 1.33
CA ARG A 70 13.13 -9.09 2.59
C ARG A 70 13.90 -7.78 2.69
N GLU A 71 13.33 -6.82 3.40
CA GLU A 71 13.90 -5.47 3.59
C GLU A 71 14.66 -5.42 4.92
N ALA A 72 15.98 -5.53 4.85
CA ALA A 72 16.83 -5.59 6.04
C ALA A 72 16.91 -4.27 6.81
N SER A 73 16.74 -3.14 6.10
CA SER A 73 16.76 -1.79 6.69
C SER A 73 15.40 -1.33 7.21
N GLY A 74 14.34 -2.15 7.03
CA GLY A 74 12.99 -1.84 7.49
C GLY A 74 12.79 -2.11 8.98
N LYS A 75 11.53 -2.01 9.43
CA LYS A 75 11.15 -2.23 10.85
C LYS A 75 11.27 -3.70 11.32
N GLY A 76 11.62 -4.63 10.43
CA GLY A 76 11.86 -6.06 10.76
C GLY A 76 10.69 -6.99 10.41
N GLY A 77 9.50 -6.50 10.05
CA GLY A 77 8.35 -7.36 9.76
C GLY A 77 8.57 -8.26 8.54
N SER A 78 9.14 -7.76 7.44
CA SER A 78 9.48 -8.57 6.27
C SER A 78 10.61 -9.58 6.55
N VAL A 79 11.55 -9.21 7.41
CA VAL A 79 12.60 -10.11 7.91
C VAL A 79 11.97 -11.24 8.70
N TYR A 80 11.06 -10.93 9.63
CA TYR A 80 10.32 -11.93 10.41
C TYR A 80 9.54 -12.89 9.52
N MET A 81 8.81 -12.39 8.52
CA MET A 81 8.11 -13.23 7.55
C MET A 81 9.03 -14.20 6.81
N HIS A 82 10.23 -13.73 6.42
CA HIS A 82 11.20 -14.56 5.72
C HIS A 82 11.88 -15.61 6.60
N ASP A 83 12.24 -15.26 7.83
CA ASP A 83 13.15 -16.05 8.64
C ASP A 83 12.39 -16.96 9.62
N GLU A 84 11.24 -16.53 10.12
CA GLU A 84 10.53 -17.24 11.20
C GLU A 84 9.27 -17.96 10.74
N ILE A 85 8.53 -17.42 9.73
CA ILE A 85 7.26 -18.02 9.30
C ILE A 85 7.50 -19.25 8.45
N LYS A 86 6.73 -20.31 8.73
CA LYS A 86 6.83 -21.64 8.11
C LYS A 86 5.48 -22.11 7.57
N VAL A 87 5.53 -23.06 6.66
CA VAL A 87 4.32 -23.79 6.21
C VAL A 87 3.69 -24.47 7.42
N GLY A 88 2.36 -24.29 7.57
CA GLY A 88 1.58 -24.76 8.70
C GLY A 88 1.30 -23.68 9.76
N ASP A 89 2.03 -22.58 9.78
CA ASP A 89 1.77 -21.47 10.72
C ASP A 89 0.43 -20.81 10.41
N VAL A 90 -0.26 -20.39 11.48
CA VAL A 90 -1.53 -19.67 11.39
C VAL A 90 -1.34 -18.22 11.82
N LEU A 91 -1.60 -17.30 10.91
CA LEU A 91 -1.48 -15.88 11.14
C LEU A 91 -2.85 -15.21 11.28
N LYS A 92 -2.93 -14.22 12.17
CA LYS A 92 -4.09 -13.33 12.30
C LYS A 92 -3.96 -12.23 11.26
N VAL A 93 -5.03 -12.02 10.47
CA VAL A 93 -5.00 -11.12 9.32
C VAL A 93 -6.28 -10.31 9.27
N THR A 94 -6.19 -9.03 8.98
CA THR A 94 -7.32 -8.13 8.73
C THR A 94 -7.37 -7.76 7.24
N GLY A 95 -8.55 -7.74 6.68
CA GLY A 95 -8.79 -7.46 5.25
C GLY A 95 -9.56 -8.60 4.57
N PRO A 96 -9.58 -8.65 3.22
CA PRO A 96 -8.90 -7.75 2.27
C PRO A 96 -9.41 -6.31 2.31
N GLN A 97 -8.50 -5.35 2.18
CA GLN A 97 -8.80 -3.93 2.00
C GLN A 97 -8.21 -3.46 0.69
N ASN A 98 -8.87 -2.51 0.02
CA ASN A 98 -8.41 -2.00 -1.26
C ASN A 98 -8.20 -0.48 -1.20
N ASN A 99 -6.94 -0.08 -1.13
CA ASN A 99 -6.49 1.30 -1.18
C ASN A 99 -5.94 1.69 -2.56
N PHE A 100 -5.93 0.74 -3.52
CA PHE A 100 -5.40 0.92 -4.87
C PHE A 100 -6.32 0.27 -5.93
N PRO A 101 -7.61 0.64 -5.99
CA PRO A 101 -8.56 0.01 -6.89
C PRO A 101 -8.34 0.43 -8.35
N ILE A 102 -8.75 -0.44 -9.29
CA ILE A 102 -8.91 -0.06 -10.69
C ILE A 102 -10.09 0.93 -10.80
N ASP A 103 -9.87 2.09 -11.40
CA ASP A 103 -10.92 3.08 -11.63
C ASP A 103 -11.93 2.57 -12.70
N LYS A 104 -13.21 2.63 -12.36
CA LYS A 104 -14.29 2.14 -13.22
C LYS A 104 -14.50 2.98 -14.49
N ASN A 105 -14.00 4.21 -14.49
CA ASN A 105 -14.11 5.11 -15.65
C ASN A 105 -12.94 4.97 -16.62
N ALA A 106 -11.85 4.30 -16.20
CA ALA A 106 -10.71 4.05 -17.05
C ALA A 106 -11.05 3.10 -18.20
N LYS A 107 -10.63 3.47 -19.41
CA LYS A 107 -10.78 2.64 -20.61
C LYS A 107 -9.46 2.06 -21.09
N LYS A 108 -8.37 2.70 -20.71
CA LYS A 108 -7.01 2.24 -20.96
C LYS A 108 -6.22 2.26 -19.67
N HIS A 109 -5.36 1.28 -19.47
CA HIS A 109 -4.65 1.09 -18.23
C HIS A 109 -3.15 0.95 -18.51
N LEU A 110 -2.39 1.94 -18.10
CA LEU A 110 -0.93 1.87 -18.13
C LEU A 110 -0.42 1.48 -16.74
N LEU A 111 0.27 0.37 -16.65
CA LEU A 111 0.77 -0.18 -15.40
C LEU A 111 2.30 -0.06 -15.37
N ILE A 112 2.88 0.43 -14.27
CA ILE A 112 4.32 0.50 -14.10
C ILE A 112 4.69 -0.15 -12.77
N ALA A 113 5.33 -1.32 -12.82
CA ALA A 113 5.82 -2.04 -11.66
C ALA A 113 7.31 -1.82 -11.45
N GLY A 114 7.74 -1.59 -10.22
CA GLY A 114 9.15 -1.64 -9.82
C GLY A 114 9.40 -2.73 -8.79
N GLY A 115 10.18 -3.76 -9.13
CA GLY A 115 10.50 -4.86 -8.23
C GLY A 115 9.27 -5.52 -7.62
N ILE A 116 9.18 -5.52 -6.27
CA ILE A 116 8.05 -6.13 -5.54
C ILE A 116 6.71 -5.41 -5.76
N GLY A 117 6.70 -4.19 -6.30
CA GLY A 117 5.48 -3.48 -6.69
C GLY A 117 4.67 -4.16 -7.79
N ILE A 118 5.16 -5.28 -8.32
CA ILE A 118 4.40 -6.14 -9.23
C ILE A 118 3.17 -6.77 -8.56
N THR A 119 3.16 -6.98 -7.24
CA THR A 119 2.10 -7.74 -6.56
C THR A 119 0.68 -7.21 -6.82
N PRO A 120 0.33 -5.94 -6.55
CA PRO A 120 -0.99 -5.44 -6.87
C PRO A 120 -1.27 -5.37 -8.37
N LEU A 121 -0.23 -5.07 -9.18
CA LEU A 121 -0.38 -4.91 -10.62
C LEU A 121 -0.56 -6.25 -11.34
N LEU A 122 -0.03 -7.35 -10.81
CA LEU A 122 -0.31 -8.69 -11.30
C LEU A 122 -1.79 -9.06 -11.07
N ALA A 123 -2.33 -8.76 -9.89
CA ALA A 123 -3.76 -8.94 -9.62
C ALA A 123 -4.63 -8.07 -10.55
N MET A 124 -4.21 -6.82 -10.82
CA MET A 124 -4.86 -5.97 -11.83
C MET A 124 -4.79 -6.59 -13.22
N GLY A 125 -3.66 -7.17 -13.60
CA GLY A 125 -3.49 -7.85 -14.89
C GLY A 125 -4.52 -8.97 -15.10
N TYR A 126 -4.72 -9.85 -14.11
CA TYR A 126 -5.78 -10.87 -14.16
C TYR A 126 -7.16 -10.26 -14.40
N ARG A 127 -7.49 -9.21 -13.66
CA ARG A 127 -8.79 -8.55 -13.77
C ARG A 127 -8.98 -7.84 -15.11
N LEU A 128 -7.97 -7.14 -15.60
CA LEU A 128 -8.01 -6.43 -16.89
C LEU A 128 -8.08 -7.40 -18.07
N ALA A 129 -7.38 -8.53 -18.01
CA ALA A 129 -7.48 -9.59 -19.00
C ALA A 129 -8.89 -10.20 -19.06
N GLU A 130 -9.50 -10.48 -17.89
CA GLU A 130 -10.90 -10.95 -17.83
C GLU A 130 -11.88 -9.94 -18.43
N MET A 131 -11.67 -8.65 -18.16
CA MET A 131 -12.49 -7.55 -18.71
C MET A 131 -12.23 -7.30 -20.19
N LYS A 132 -11.22 -7.91 -20.79
CA LYS A 132 -10.74 -7.62 -22.16
C LYS A 132 -10.45 -6.13 -22.35
N ALA A 133 -9.90 -5.50 -21.32
CA ALA A 133 -9.55 -4.09 -21.31
C ALA A 133 -8.32 -3.82 -22.21
N ASP A 134 -8.10 -2.55 -22.54
CA ASP A 134 -6.86 -2.09 -23.15
C ASP A 134 -5.85 -1.78 -22.03
N TYR A 135 -4.76 -2.55 -21.93
CA TYR A 135 -3.78 -2.39 -20.87
C TYR A 135 -2.37 -2.75 -21.34
N HIS A 136 -1.37 -2.14 -20.70
CA HIS A 136 0.04 -2.47 -20.89
C HIS A 136 0.80 -2.34 -19.57
N LEU A 137 1.70 -3.29 -19.31
CA LEU A 137 2.59 -3.31 -18.15
C LEU A 137 4.03 -3.00 -18.56
N HIS A 138 4.64 -2.01 -17.92
CA HIS A 138 6.09 -1.87 -17.85
C HIS A 138 6.57 -2.44 -16.54
N TYR A 139 7.38 -3.50 -16.57
CA TYR A 139 7.92 -4.11 -15.37
C TYR A 139 9.42 -3.86 -15.26
N CYS A 140 9.81 -3.08 -14.27
CA CYS A 140 11.18 -2.64 -14.00
C CYS A 140 11.81 -3.46 -12.88
N SER A 141 12.99 -3.99 -13.09
CA SER A 141 13.82 -4.67 -12.10
C SER A 141 15.31 -4.44 -12.42
N LYS A 142 16.18 -4.68 -11.44
CA LYS A 142 17.63 -4.52 -11.69
C LYS A 142 18.15 -5.54 -12.68
N LEU A 143 17.80 -6.80 -12.47
CA LEU A 143 18.25 -7.93 -13.30
C LEU A 143 17.07 -8.86 -13.59
N ALA A 144 17.15 -9.63 -14.68
CA ALA A 144 16.15 -10.65 -15.01
C ALA A 144 15.98 -11.68 -13.86
N ALA A 145 17.06 -12.07 -13.20
CA ALA A 145 17.03 -12.99 -12.05
C ALA A 145 16.37 -12.38 -10.78
N GLU A 146 16.18 -11.08 -10.75
CA GLU A 146 15.48 -10.35 -9.67
C GLU A 146 14.03 -9.97 -10.05
N THR A 147 13.51 -10.49 -11.16
CA THR A 147 12.16 -10.27 -11.65
C THR A 147 11.21 -11.30 -11.05
N ALA A 148 10.50 -10.93 -9.98
CA ALA A 148 9.54 -11.82 -9.35
C ALA A 148 8.33 -12.10 -10.25
N PHE A 149 7.74 -13.30 -10.14
CA PHE A 149 6.55 -13.72 -10.91
C PHE A 149 6.72 -13.65 -12.44
N ILE A 150 7.94 -13.81 -12.97
CA ILE A 150 8.19 -13.60 -14.40
C ILE A 150 7.33 -14.52 -15.29
N ASP A 151 7.11 -15.78 -14.88
CA ASP A 151 6.31 -16.75 -15.63
C ASP A 151 4.82 -16.39 -15.56
N GLU A 152 4.31 -16.05 -14.37
CA GLU A 152 2.93 -15.61 -14.18
C GLU A 152 2.63 -14.31 -14.92
N VAL A 153 3.53 -13.32 -14.83
CA VAL A 153 3.40 -12.05 -15.56
C VAL A 153 3.38 -12.31 -17.07
N THR A 154 4.27 -13.16 -17.58
CA THR A 154 4.31 -13.51 -18.99
C THR A 154 3.03 -14.21 -19.43
N ALA A 155 2.51 -15.11 -18.61
CA ALA A 155 1.26 -15.83 -18.90
C ALA A 155 0.02 -14.91 -18.90
N VAL A 156 -0.05 -13.94 -17.96
CA VAL A 156 -1.19 -13.02 -17.81
C VAL A 156 -1.16 -11.90 -18.86
N PHE A 157 -0.01 -11.30 -19.07
CA PHE A 157 0.12 -10.10 -19.90
C PHE A 157 0.46 -10.42 -21.37
N GLY A 158 1.12 -11.54 -21.66
CA GLY A 158 1.50 -11.92 -23.02
C GLY A 158 2.29 -10.82 -23.73
N SER A 159 1.76 -10.32 -24.84
CA SER A 159 2.34 -9.19 -25.59
C SER A 159 2.12 -7.82 -24.95
N HIS A 160 1.35 -7.74 -23.87
CA HIS A 160 1.04 -6.50 -23.15
C HIS A 160 2.02 -6.22 -22.00
N VAL A 161 3.23 -6.81 -22.00
CA VAL A 161 4.29 -6.51 -21.03
C VAL A 161 5.59 -6.12 -21.73
N THR A 162 6.25 -5.13 -21.16
CA THR A 162 7.63 -4.75 -21.48
C THR A 162 8.49 -4.84 -20.23
N PHE A 163 9.49 -5.71 -20.23
CA PHE A 163 10.46 -5.81 -19.14
C PHE A 163 11.58 -4.81 -19.33
N HIS A 164 11.98 -4.15 -18.26
CA HIS A 164 13.10 -3.21 -18.21
C HIS A 164 14.10 -3.65 -17.14
N HIS A 165 15.34 -3.88 -17.55
CA HIS A 165 16.43 -4.24 -16.65
C HIS A 165 17.52 -3.17 -16.72
N ASP A 166 17.75 -2.48 -15.61
CA ASP A 166 18.66 -1.33 -15.55
C ASP A 166 20.05 -1.65 -15.01
N GLY A 167 20.28 -2.88 -14.56
CA GLY A 167 21.55 -3.29 -13.96
C GLY A 167 21.89 -2.57 -12.66
N GLY A 168 20.92 -1.90 -12.04
CA GLY A 168 21.11 -1.04 -10.87
C GLY A 168 21.42 0.43 -11.21
N ASP A 169 21.41 0.79 -12.50
CA ASP A 169 21.55 2.16 -12.99
C ASP A 169 20.22 2.64 -13.60
N PRO A 170 19.41 3.42 -12.87
CA PRO A 170 18.09 3.87 -13.35
C PRO A 170 18.12 4.61 -14.68
N SER A 171 19.26 5.19 -15.05
CA SER A 171 19.40 5.90 -16.35
C SER A 171 19.31 4.95 -17.56
N LYS A 172 19.55 3.66 -17.34
CA LYS A 172 19.45 2.59 -18.36
C LYS A 172 18.10 1.89 -18.39
N GLY A 173 17.25 2.17 -17.41
CA GLY A 173 15.92 1.59 -17.26
C GLY A 173 14.86 2.24 -18.16
N ILE A 174 13.62 2.17 -17.69
CA ILE A 174 12.45 2.75 -18.36
C ILE A 174 12.63 4.25 -18.60
N LYS A 175 12.27 4.70 -19.80
CA LYS A 175 12.26 6.13 -20.16
C LYS A 175 10.91 6.75 -19.81
N LEU A 176 10.68 7.04 -18.52
CA LEU A 176 9.40 7.55 -18.03
C LEU A 176 8.89 8.77 -18.80
N ALA A 177 9.77 9.72 -19.15
CA ALA A 177 9.38 10.89 -19.91
C ALA A 177 8.84 10.58 -21.30
N GLU A 178 9.27 9.48 -21.93
CA GLU A 178 8.76 9.03 -23.22
C GLU A 178 7.45 8.24 -23.04
N VAL A 179 7.42 7.32 -22.09
CA VAL A 179 6.26 6.46 -21.80
C VAL A 179 5.06 7.27 -21.34
N LEU A 180 5.28 8.32 -20.53
CA LEU A 180 4.23 9.15 -19.93
C LEU A 180 3.96 10.46 -20.66
N LYS A 181 4.58 10.69 -21.83
CA LYS A 181 4.55 11.96 -22.57
C LYS A 181 3.14 12.44 -22.93
N SER A 182 2.28 11.53 -23.33
CA SER A 182 0.97 11.87 -23.90
C SER A 182 -0.07 10.86 -23.46
N PRO A 183 -0.84 11.15 -22.40
CA PRO A 183 -1.93 10.27 -22.00
C PRO A 183 -3.01 10.24 -23.08
N GLU A 184 -3.56 9.05 -23.31
CA GLU A 184 -4.70 8.88 -24.19
C GLU A 184 -6.02 9.22 -23.46
N ALA A 185 -7.10 9.39 -24.22
CA ALA A 185 -8.41 9.68 -23.63
C ALA A 185 -8.86 8.55 -22.68
N ALA A 186 -9.25 8.91 -21.46
CA ALA A 186 -9.65 7.99 -20.39
C ALA A 186 -8.57 6.92 -20.05
N GLN A 187 -7.31 7.24 -20.28
CA GLN A 187 -6.19 6.42 -19.84
C GLN A 187 -5.85 6.72 -18.39
N HIS A 188 -5.74 5.69 -17.58
CA HIS A 188 -5.30 5.77 -16.19
C HIS A 188 -3.94 5.08 -16.03
N LEU A 189 -3.11 5.66 -15.19
CA LEU A 189 -1.77 5.21 -14.85
C LEU A 189 -1.77 4.63 -13.44
N TYR A 190 -1.24 3.42 -13.28
CA TYR A 190 -1.11 2.73 -11.98
C TYR A 190 0.35 2.40 -11.75
N ILE A 191 0.92 2.91 -10.67
CA ILE A 191 2.35 2.74 -10.40
C ILE A 191 2.54 2.21 -8.99
N CYS A 192 3.34 1.15 -8.88
CA CYS A 192 3.81 0.63 -7.60
C CYS A 192 5.28 0.22 -7.71
N GLY A 193 6.12 0.66 -6.75
CA GLY A 193 7.55 0.38 -6.77
C GLY A 193 8.34 1.20 -5.77
N PRO A 194 9.67 1.25 -5.89
CA PRO A 194 10.54 1.99 -4.98
C PRO A 194 10.35 3.50 -5.10
N ALA A 195 10.64 4.23 -4.03
CA ALA A 195 10.46 5.67 -3.91
C ALA A 195 11.05 6.47 -5.09
N GLY A 196 12.23 6.10 -5.57
CA GLY A 196 12.86 6.75 -6.73
C GLY A 196 12.04 6.66 -8.02
N LEU A 197 11.45 5.50 -8.30
CA LEU A 197 10.55 5.30 -9.45
C LEU A 197 9.27 6.12 -9.29
N LEU A 198 8.66 6.08 -8.10
CA LEU A 198 7.43 6.80 -7.81
C LEU A 198 7.62 8.32 -7.91
N ASN A 199 8.69 8.86 -7.34
CA ASN A 199 9.00 10.28 -7.40
C ASN A 199 9.28 10.76 -8.83
N ALA A 200 10.06 9.99 -9.62
CA ALA A 200 10.30 10.29 -11.01
C ALA A 200 9.02 10.25 -11.85
N ALA A 201 8.16 9.25 -11.61
CA ALA A 201 6.88 9.15 -12.32
C ALA A 201 5.92 10.29 -11.95
N ARG A 202 5.83 10.67 -10.66
CA ARG A 202 5.04 11.84 -10.21
C ARG A 202 5.46 13.10 -10.92
N GLU A 203 6.78 13.33 -11.04
CA GLU A 203 7.31 14.55 -11.67
C GLU A 203 6.93 14.62 -13.16
N VAL A 204 7.12 13.53 -13.90
CA VAL A 204 6.86 13.52 -15.35
C VAL A 204 5.39 13.36 -15.72
N SER A 205 4.52 12.96 -14.78
CA SER A 205 3.07 12.80 -15.00
C SER A 205 2.21 13.98 -14.54
N LYS A 206 2.80 15.09 -14.07
CA LYS A 206 2.07 16.28 -13.61
C LYS A 206 1.08 16.86 -14.61
N HIS A 207 1.30 16.63 -15.90
CA HIS A 207 0.42 17.09 -16.98
C HIS A 207 -0.75 16.14 -17.27
N TRP A 208 -0.82 14.97 -16.60
CA TRP A 208 -1.93 14.04 -16.75
C TRP A 208 -3.20 14.61 -16.11
N PRO A 209 -4.39 14.27 -16.64
CA PRO A 209 -5.64 14.73 -16.05
C PRO A 209 -5.77 14.35 -14.58
N GLU A 210 -6.36 15.22 -13.78
CA GLU A 210 -6.61 14.96 -12.36
C GLU A 210 -7.39 13.66 -12.14
N GLY A 211 -6.99 12.88 -11.15
CA GLY A 211 -7.63 11.61 -10.80
C GLY A 211 -7.27 10.43 -11.73
N THR A 212 -6.38 10.62 -12.73
CA THR A 212 -6.00 9.52 -13.64
C THR A 212 -4.66 8.87 -13.30
N VAL A 213 -3.95 9.38 -12.32
CA VAL A 213 -2.65 8.83 -11.88
C VAL A 213 -2.80 8.27 -10.47
N HIS A 214 -2.53 6.98 -10.33
CA HIS A 214 -2.70 6.22 -9.08
C HIS A 214 -1.37 5.66 -8.64
N PHE A 215 -1.01 5.86 -7.37
CA PHE A 215 0.22 5.36 -6.77
C PHE A 215 -0.09 4.45 -5.59
N GLU A 216 0.62 3.34 -5.48
CA GLU A 216 0.69 2.57 -4.25
C GLU A 216 2.12 2.57 -3.72
N LEU A 217 2.28 2.95 -2.45
CA LEU A 217 3.56 3.04 -1.77
C LEU A 217 3.77 1.79 -0.90
N PHE A 218 4.97 1.21 -0.96
CA PHE A 218 5.41 0.13 -0.07
C PHE A 218 6.45 0.58 0.95
N GLY A 219 6.66 1.87 1.04
CA GLY A 219 7.53 2.56 1.97
C GLY A 219 7.36 4.06 1.80
N SER A 220 7.81 4.84 2.78
CA SER A 220 7.82 6.29 2.65
C SER A 220 8.72 6.72 1.48
N THR A 221 8.29 7.74 0.75
CA THR A 221 9.15 8.41 -0.25
C THR A 221 10.08 9.43 0.40
N ARG A 222 9.88 9.69 1.70
CA ARG A 222 10.71 10.57 2.54
C ARG A 222 11.86 9.80 3.16
N SER A 223 12.95 10.49 3.42
CA SER A 223 14.08 9.95 4.19
C SER A 223 13.73 9.81 5.68
N ALA A 224 14.44 8.96 6.39
CA ALA A 224 14.28 8.82 7.85
C ALA A 224 14.53 10.16 8.59
N ALA A 225 15.42 11.01 8.06
CA ALA A 225 15.68 12.35 8.63
C ALA A 225 14.48 13.29 8.46
N GLU A 226 13.81 13.27 7.31
CA GLU A 226 12.60 14.08 7.07
C GLU A 226 11.44 13.59 7.95
N ILE A 227 11.26 12.29 8.10
CA ILE A 227 10.23 11.72 8.98
C ILE A 227 10.50 12.13 10.44
N ALA A 228 11.74 12.02 10.91
CA ALA A 228 12.12 12.43 12.26
C ALA A 228 11.94 13.96 12.48
N ALA A 229 12.29 14.78 11.49
CA ALA A 229 12.07 16.23 11.55
C ALA A 229 10.58 16.56 11.70
N MET A 230 9.70 15.94 10.90
CA MET A 230 8.25 16.13 10.98
C MET A 230 7.65 15.71 12.33
N GLN A 231 8.22 14.68 12.97
CA GLN A 231 7.80 14.26 14.31
C GLN A 231 8.24 15.25 15.39
N ASN A 232 9.38 15.92 15.20
CA ASN A 232 9.93 16.91 16.12
C ASN A 232 9.36 18.33 15.91
N GLU A 233 8.89 18.66 14.70
CA GLU A 233 8.20 19.91 14.37
C GLU A 233 6.74 19.95 14.86
N ALA A 234 6.29 18.89 15.55
CA ALA A 234 5.00 18.90 16.22
C ALA A 234 5.00 20.09 17.18
N GLY A 235 4.23 21.12 16.86
CA GLY A 235 4.00 22.23 17.77
C GLY A 235 3.68 21.71 19.17
N ASP A 236 4.20 22.37 20.19
CA ASP A 236 4.06 21.97 21.61
C ASP A 236 2.61 21.94 22.12
N ASP A 237 1.65 22.14 21.23
CA ASP A 237 0.25 22.24 21.60
C ASP A 237 -0.40 20.87 21.76
N THR A 238 -0.93 20.65 22.96
CA THR A 238 -1.95 19.63 23.20
C THR A 238 -3.26 20.07 22.56
N PHE A 239 -3.95 19.14 21.90
CA PHE A 239 -5.27 19.38 21.30
C PHE A 239 -6.23 18.24 21.66
N GLU A 240 -7.51 18.48 21.48
CA GLU A 240 -8.55 17.49 21.71
C GLU A 240 -8.97 16.78 20.42
N VAL A 241 -9.34 15.51 20.55
CA VAL A 241 -9.97 14.72 19.49
C VAL A 241 -11.28 14.15 20.01
N GLU A 242 -12.39 14.59 19.44
CA GLU A 242 -13.70 14.00 19.69
C GLU A 242 -13.95 12.84 18.72
N CYS A 243 -14.15 11.66 19.28
CA CYS A 243 -14.49 10.43 18.55
C CYS A 243 -16.01 10.25 18.61
N VAL A 244 -16.72 10.66 17.55
CA VAL A 244 -18.20 10.81 17.59
C VAL A 244 -18.92 9.49 17.80
N LYS A 245 -18.49 8.40 17.17
CA LYS A 245 -19.16 7.10 17.30
C LYS A 245 -18.94 6.45 18.67
N THR A 246 -17.79 6.70 19.28
CA THR A 246 -17.48 6.16 20.62
C THR A 246 -17.93 7.08 21.74
N GLY A 247 -18.22 8.36 21.44
CA GLY A 247 -18.62 9.38 22.41
C GLY A 247 -17.49 9.83 23.34
N VAL A 248 -16.23 9.57 22.98
CA VAL A 248 -15.06 9.88 23.81
C VAL A 248 -14.34 11.09 23.26
N THR A 249 -13.90 11.98 24.15
CA THR A 249 -12.97 13.08 23.82
C THR A 249 -11.60 12.76 24.40
N LEU A 250 -10.60 12.77 23.55
CA LEU A 250 -9.21 12.42 23.87
C LEU A 250 -8.36 13.69 23.92
N SER A 251 -7.43 13.77 24.85
CA SER A 251 -6.39 14.81 24.88
C SER A 251 -5.11 14.25 24.26
N VAL A 252 -4.66 14.82 23.15
CA VAL A 252 -3.50 14.38 22.39
C VAL A 252 -2.30 15.27 22.69
N PRO A 253 -1.31 14.78 23.47
CA PRO A 253 -0.12 15.56 23.81
C PRO A 253 0.88 15.64 22.63
N PRO A 254 1.88 16.54 22.67
CA PRO A 254 2.85 16.71 21.60
C PRO A 254 3.62 15.46 21.22
N ASN A 255 3.92 14.61 22.20
CA ASN A 255 4.78 13.42 22.05
C ASN A 255 4.03 12.12 21.67
N LYS A 256 2.73 12.20 21.36
CA LYS A 256 1.92 11.05 20.93
C LYS A 256 1.16 11.35 19.64
N SER A 257 1.01 10.33 18.81
CA SER A 257 0.06 10.40 17.69
C SER A 257 -1.39 10.27 18.21
N ILE A 258 -2.35 10.72 17.40
CA ILE A 258 -3.78 10.50 17.68
C ILE A 258 -4.06 9.01 17.86
N MET A 259 -3.49 8.17 17.00
CA MET A 259 -3.64 6.73 17.04
C MET A 259 -3.14 6.10 18.35
N GLN A 260 -1.97 6.52 18.85
CA GLN A 260 -1.45 6.04 20.14
C GLN A 260 -2.38 6.39 21.31
N VAL A 261 -2.94 7.60 21.32
CA VAL A 261 -3.91 8.00 22.35
C VAL A 261 -5.22 7.21 22.21
N MET A 262 -5.67 6.94 20.99
CA MET A 262 -6.84 6.08 20.75
C MET A 262 -6.64 4.68 21.33
N TRP A 263 -5.47 4.06 21.15
CA TRP A 263 -5.17 2.73 21.72
C TRP A 263 -5.19 2.73 23.24
N GLU A 264 -4.66 3.77 23.89
CA GLU A 264 -4.70 3.92 25.35
C GLU A 264 -6.12 3.97 25.91
N HIS A 265 -7.09 4.35 25.06
CA HIS A 265 -8.52 4.40 25.40
C HIS A 265 -9.33 3.26 24.79
N ASN A 266 -8.66 2.18 24.33
CA ASN A 266 -9.28 1.00 23.72
C ASN A 266 -10.11 1.31 22.45
N ILE A 267 -9.77 2.38 21.73
CA ILE A 267 -10.35 2.71 20.42
C ILE A 267 -9.46 2.07 19.35
N GLU A 268 -9.99 1.04 18.70
CA GLU A 268 -9.26 0.30 17.67
C GLU A 268 -9.26 1.06 16.33
N VAL A 269 -8.09 1.24 15.77
CA VAL A 269 -7.87 1.75 14.41
C VAL A 269 -7.00 0.75 13.68
N LEU A 270 -7.36 0.43 12.44
CA LEU A 270 -6.50 -0.41 11.63
C LEU A 270 -5.23 0.35 11.27
N TYR A 271 -4.08 -0.33 11.34
CA TYR A 271 -2.78 0.27 11.03
C TYR A 271 -1.81 -0.77 10.45
N ALA A 272 -0.75 -0.28 9.84
CA ALA A 272 0.38 -1.09 9.39
C ALA A 272 1.70 -0.31 9.41
N CYS A 273 1.86 0.76 8.61
CA CYS A 273 3.13 1.45 8.46
C CYS A 273 3.49 2.39 9.61
N GLU A 274 2.52 3.05 10.23
CA GLU A 274 2.69 4.11 11.24
C GLU A 274 3.52 5.32 10.75
N GLU A 275 3.62 5.50 9.44
CA GLU A 275 4.45 6.52 8.77
C GLU A 275 3.66 7.33 7.72
N GLY A 276 2.33 7.13 7.64
CA GLY A 276 1.45 7.93 6.79
C GLY A 276 1.45 7.59 5.29
N TRP A 277 2.03 6.46 4.86
CA TRP A 277 2.07 6.12 3.44
C TRP A 277 1.11 4.99 3.00
N CYS A 278 0.59 4.16 3.92
CA CYS A 278 -0.19 2.98 3.54
C CYS A 278 -1.72 3.18 3.50
N GLY A 279 -2.24 4.26 4.09
CA GLY A 279 -3.66 4.56 4.11
C GLY A 279 -4.51 3.77 5.12
N ASN A 280 -3.96 2.78 5.84
CA ASN A 280 -4.75 1.90 6.71
C ASN A 280 -5.37 2.60 7.92
N CYS A 281 -4.72 3.63 8.46
CA CYS A 281 -5.21 4.40 9.60
C CYS A 281 -6.07 5.63 9.21
N LYS A 282 -6.62 5.63 7.99
CA LYS A 282 -7.50 6.70 7.52
C LYS A 282 -8.82 6.69 8.28
N VAL A 283 -9.17 7.83 8.86
CA VAL A 283 -10.42 8.07 9.60
C VAL A 283 -11.13 9.29 9.00
N GLY A 284 -12.46 9.30 9.03
CA GLY A 284 -13.24 10.45 8.56
C GLY A 284 -13.00 11.67 9.43
N LEU A 285 -12.80 12.82 8.81
CA LEU A 285 -12.73 14.14 9.45
C LEU A 285 -14.09 14.83 9.32
N ILE A 286 -14.74 15.13 10.43
CA ILE A 286 -16.01 15.85 10.47
C ILE A 286 -15.75 17.36 10.56
N SER A 287 -14.83 17.77 11.45
CA SER A 287 -14.45 19.18 11.58
C SER A 287 -13.08 19.36 12.24
N GLY A 288 -12.52 20.56 12.12
CA GLY A 288 -11.22 20.98 12.61
C GLY A 288 -10.20 21.09 11.46
N LYS A 289 -9.16 21.88 11.65
CA LYS A 289 -8.07 22.05 10.68
C LYS A 289 -6.96 21.06 10.98
N VAL A 290 -6.54 20.30 9.97
CA VAL A 290 -5.52 19.26 10.09
C VAL A 290 -4.18 19.72 9.49
N ASP A 291 -3.10 19.46 10.21
CA ASP A 291 -1.73 19.43 9.68
C ASP A 291 -1.49 18.03 9.10
N HIS A 292 -1.72 17.91 7.78
CA HIS A 292 -1.56 16.65 7.05
C HIS A 292 -0.08 16.36 6.81
N ARG A 293 0.39 15.27 7.43
CA ARG A 293 1.78 14.80 7.36
C ARG A 293 1.92 13.52 6.56
N ASP A 294 0.81 12.98 6.05
CA ASP A 294 0.78 11.77 5.25
C ASP A 294 1.19 12.02 3.79
N GLU A 295 1.58 10.91 3.12
CA GLU A 295 1.90 10.87 1.69
C GLU A 295 0.79 10.19 0.87
N TYR A 296 -0.30 9.77 1.54
CA TYR A 296 -1.34 8.93 0.93
C TYR A 296 -2.56 9.71 0.45
N LEU A 297 -3.10 10.61 1.29
CA LEU A 297 -4.33 11.32 0.96
C LEU A 297 -4.13 12.32 -0.17
N SER A 298 -5.01 12.28 -1.17
CA SER A 298 -5.14 13.35 -2.17
C SER A 298 -5.65 14.63 -1.54
N GLU A 299 -5.44 15.78 -2.19
CA GLU A 299 -5.93 17.09 -1.72
C GLU A 299 -7.44 17.06 -1.43
N LYS A 300 -8.22 16.41 -2.27
CA LYS A 300 -9.66 16.25 -2.07
C LYS A 300 -10.00 15.38 -0.86
N GLU A 301 -9.26 14.30 -0.62
CA GLU A 301 -9.49 13.45 0.55
C GLU A 301 -9.11 14.14 1.85
N ARG A 302 -8.14 15.04 1.85
CA ARG A 302 -7.72 15.85 3.02
C ARG A 302 -8.83 16.75 3.56
N GLU A 303 -9.82 17.08 2.75
CA GLU A 303 -10.99 17.84 3.19
C GLU A 303 -11.89 17.05 4.15
N THR A 304 -11.89 15.72 4.06
CA THR A 304 -12.87 14.86 4.76
C THR A 304 -12.25 13.67 5.48
N ALA A 305 -10.93 13.55 5.49
CA ALA A 305 -10.23 12.44 6.12
C ALA A 305 -8.88 12.85 6.72
N ILE A 306 -8.40 12.06 7.66
CA ILE A 306 -7.11 12.21 8.33
C ILE A 306 -6.43 10.86 8.49
N GLN A 307 -5.10 10.81 8.41
CA GLN A 307 -4.32 9.65 8.84
C GLN A 307 -3.82 9.86 10.27
N VAL A 308 -4.45 9.16 11.20
CA VAL A 308 -4.26 9.37 12.65
C VAL A 308 -2.91 8.88 13.20
N CYS A 309 -2.12 8.14 12.41
CA CYS A 309 -0.80 7.68 12.84
C CYS A 309 0.27 8.79 12.81
N ILE A 310 0.09 9.84 11.99
CA ILE A 310 1.14 10.86 11.76
C ILE A 310 0.62 12.28 11.74
N SER A 311 -0.60 12.52 11.21
CA SER A 311 -1.20 13.86 11.11
C SER A 311 -1.69 14.36 12.47
N ARG A 312 -1.78 15.68 12.63
CA ARG A 312 -2.13 16.37 13.87
C ARG A 312 -3.12 17.50 13.61
N ALA A 313 -3.59 18.16 14.67
CA ALA A 313 -4.27 19.45 14.52
C ALA A 313 -3.30 20.50 13.96
N ALA A 314 -3.79 21.37 13.08
CA ALA A 314 -3.01 22.47 12.55
C ALA A 314 -2.62 23.46 13.69
N PRO A 315 -1.52 24.23 13.53
CA PRO A 315 -1.13 25.20 14.54
C PRO A 315 -2.27 26.15 14.95
N GLY A 316 -2.54 26.22 16.26
CA GLY A 316 -3.62 27.02 16.81
C GLY A 316 -5.00 26.33 16.83
N GLU A 317 -5.19 25.22 16.14
CA GLU A 317 -6.40 24.42 16.22
C GLU A 317 -6.42 23.64 17.54
N LYS A 318 -7.53 23.73 18.28
CA LYS A 318 -7.64 23.12 19.62
C LYS A 318 -8.43 21.82 19.62
N LYS A 319 -9.18 21.53 18.57
CA LYS A 319 -10.05 20.36 18.53
C LYS A 319 -10.26 19.82 17.11
N LEU A 320 -10.13 18.53 16.95
CA LEU A 320 -10.58 17.79 15.77
C LEU A 320 -11.79 16.92 16.14
N VAL A 321 -12.73 16.77 15.22
CA VAL A 321 -13.89 15.89 15.35
C VAL A 321 -13.80 14.80 14.30
N LEU A 322 -13.73 13.54 14.73
CA LEU A 322 -13.49 12.38 13.87
C LEU A 322 -14.66 11.42 13.87
N ASP A 323 -14.93 10.81 12.72
CA ASP A 323 -15.99 9.82 12.48
C ASP A 323 -15.54 8.41 12.89
N ILE A 324 -15.28 8.22 14.17
CA ILE A 324 -14.84 6.95 14.77
C ILE A 324 -15.47 6.74 16.15
#